data_50fb13ea06d01716beddd77df2c05e95
#
_entry.id   50fb13ea06d01716beddd77df2c05e95
#
_cell.length_a   1.000
_cell.length_b   1.000
_cell.length_c   1.000
_cell.angle_alpha   90.00
_cell.angle_beta   90.00
_cell.angle_gamma   90.00
#
_symmetry.space_group_name_H-M   'P 1'
#
loop_
_entity.id
_entity.type
_entity.pdbx_description
1 polymer ?
#
loop_
_entity_poly.entity_id
_entity_poly.type
_entity_poly.pdbx_seq_one_letter_code
_entity_poly.pdbx_strand_id
1 'polypeptide(L)'
;MSEEEWDAVIAVHLKGHFTVYRHAMAIMRKQESGGSILGITSGAFTASTAQPNYSAAKGGIVSLTRSAAMTAASISLRGGPAINANCLAPTARTRMSDNVPFAFETGDPEDIAPMAIYLLSDQGRDVNAQIYSVVGRRISVWNQPREIRTMYSPDEAWTPEEIASMLPNTIKQEPNPFIDDLERRMKEMEAGDKSGD
;
A
#
# COMPACT_ATOMS: atom_id res chain seq x y z
N MET A 1 9.24 9.55 18.57
CA MET A 1 9.77 8.27 18.00
C MET A 1 11.28 8.34 18.00
N SER A 2 11.95 7.37 18.59
CA SER A 2 13.41 7.26 18.56
C SER A 2 13.90 6.54 17.30
N GLU A 3 15.21 6.58 17.02
CA GLU A 3 15.81 5.82 15.91
C GLU A 3 15.67 4.32 16.12
N GLU A 4 15.78 3.85 17.38
CA GLU A 4 15.62 2.44 17.73
C GLU A 4 14.18 1.95 17.45
N GLU A 5 13.17 2.77 17.77
CA GLU A 5 11.77 2.47 17.47
C GLU A 5 11.51 2.44 15.95
N TRP A 6 12.16 3.34 15.22
CA TRP A 6 12.14 3.35 13.76
C TRP A 6 12.75 2.09 13.19
N ASP A 7 13.98 1.79 13.57
CA ASP A 7 14.77 0.67 13.05
C ASP A 7 14.10 -0.68 13.33
N ALA A 8 13.54 -0.86 14.52
CA ALA A 8 12.85 -2.08 14.90
C ALA A 8 11.68 -2.40 13.96
N VAL A 9 10.86 -1.39 13.63
CA VAL A 9 9.70 -1.56 12.73
C VAL A 9 10.15 -1.79 11.29
N ILE A 10 11.12 -1.03 10.80
CA ILE A 10 11.69 -1.22 9.45
C ILE A 10 12.34 -2.61 9.31
N ALA A 11 13.09 -3.05 10.31
CA ALA A 11 13.76 -4.36 10.29
C ALA A 11 12.75 -5.50 10.20
N VAL A 12 11.69 -5.47 11.00
CA VAL A 12 10.69 -6.54 11.03
C VAL A 12 9.82 -6.52 9.77
N HIS A 13 9.23 -5.36 9.46
CA HIS A 13 8.25 -5.29 8.39
C HIS A 13 8.89 -5.21 7.00
N LEU A 14 9.72 -4.21 6.74
CA LEU A 14 10.23 -3.99 5.38
C LEU A 14 11.40 -4.92 5.04
N LYS A 15 12.42 -4.96 5.89
CA LYS A 15 13.58 -5.85 5.68
C LYS A 15 13.18 -7.33 5.75
N GLY A 16 12.23 -7.69 6.63
CA GLY A 16 11.66 -9.03 6.69
C GLY A 16 11.04 -9.45 5.36
N HIS A 17 10.17 -8.62 4.77
CA HIS A 17 9.60 -8.89 3.44
C HIS A 17 10.67 -8.99 2.35
N PHE A 18 11.64 -8.07 2.33
CA PHE A 18 12.76 -8.14 1.38
C PHE A 18 13.50 -9.48 1.48
N THR A 19 13.80 -9.95 2.68
CA THR A 19 14.52 -11.21 2.90
C THR A 19 13.73 -12.38 2.34
N VAL A 20 12.43 -12.46 2.65
CA VAL A 20 11.55 -13.53 2.14
C VAL A 20 11.44 -13.47 0.62
N TYR A 21 11.18 -12.29 0.05
CA TYR A 21 11.05 -12.10 -1.40
C TYR A 21 12.32 -12.51 -2.16
N ARG A 22 13.48 -12.10 -1.66
CA ARG A 22 14.77 -12.44 -2.25
C ARG A 22 14.95 -13.96 -2.38
N HIS A 23 14.63 -14.69 -1.32
CA HIS A 23 14.79 -16.15 -1.32
C HIS A 23 13.70 -16.86 -2.13
N ALA A 24 12.44 -16.43 -1.99
CA ALA A 24 11.32 -16.98 -2.76
C ALA A 24 11.53 -16.79 -4.26
N MET A 25 11.87 -15.59 -4.72
CA MET A 25 12.16 -15.32 -6.14
C MET A 25 13.32 -16.17 -6.67
N ALA A 26 14.37 -16.36 -5.89
CA ALA A 26 15.52 -17.19 -6.30
C ALA A 26 15.14 -18.67 -6.52
N ILE A 27 14.19 -19.18 -5.74
CA ILE A 27 13.67 -20.54 -5.86
C ILE A 27 12.66 -20.63 -7.02
N MET A 28 11.66 -19.76 -7.04
CA MET A 28 10.58 -19.76 -8.02
C MET A 28 11.07 -19.60 -9.46
N ARG A 29 12.17 -18.86 -9.67
CA ARG A 29 12.82 -18.74 -10.99
C ARG A 29 13.38 -20.04 -11.54
N LYS A 30 13.57 -21.06 -10.70
CA LYS A 30 14.09 -22.39 -11.07
C LYS A 30 12.99 -23.44 -11.15
N GLN A 31 11.77 -23.12 -10.72
CA GLN A 31 10.62 -24.01 -10.75
C GLN A 31 9.87 -23.82 -12.08
N GLU A 32 9.52 -24.91 -12.76
CA GLU A 32 8.68 -24.84 -13.98
C GLU A 32 7.29 -24.24 -13.67
N SER A 33 6.75 -24.55 -12.50
CA SER A 33 5.48 -24.02 -12.03
C SER A 33 5.50 -22.53 -11.71
N GLY A 34 6.67 -21.92 -11.55
CA GLY A 34 6.77 -20.55 -11.05
C GLY A 34 6.34 -20.42 -9.59
N GLY A 35 5.49 -19.43 -9.28
CA GLY A 35 4.95 -19.24 -7.93
C GLY A 35 4.28 -17.90 -7.71
N SER A 36 3.63 -17.76 -6.56
CA SER A 36 2.93 -16.52 -6.16
C SER A 36 3.51 -15.96 -4.85
N ILE A 37 3.72 -14.65 -4.82
CA ILE A 37 4.20 -13.92 -3.65
C ILE A 37 3.09 -12.99 -3.17
N LEU A 38 2.78 -13.03 -1.87
CA LEU A 38 1.82 -12.15 -1.23
C LEU A 38 2.49 -11.31 -0.14
N GLY A 39 2.57 -9.99 -0.38
CA GLY A 39 3.01 -9.02 0.62
C GLY A 39 1.86 -8.59 1.51
N ILE A 40 2.11 -8.52 2.80
CA ILE A 40 1.12 -8.01 3.75
C ILE A 40 1.45 -6.56 4.09
N THR A 41 0.68 -5.66 3.48
CA THR A 41 0.75 -4.22 3.75
C THR A 41 -0.33 -3.81 4.77
N SER A 42 -0.77 -2.58 4.75
CA SER A 42 -1.84 -2.02 5.60
C SER A 42 -2.38 -0.76 4.93
N GLY A 43 -3.61 -0.37 5.18
CA GLY A 43 -4.12 0.95 4.79
C GLY A 43 -3.25 2.12 5.26
N ALA A 44 -2.45 1.91 6.31
CA ALA A 44 -1.46 2.87 6.80
C ALA A 44 -0.39 3.27 5.76
N PHE A 45 -0.26 2.55 4.65
CA PHE A 45 0.67 2.90 3.58
C PHE A 45 0.30 4.21 2.86
N THR A 46 -0.95 4.64 2.97
CA THR A 46 -1.44 5.90 2.39
C THR A 46 -1.39 7.05 3.38
N ALA A 47 -1.80 6.79 4.63
CA ALA A 47 -1.80 7.76 5.71
C ALA A 47 -1.91 7.05 7.07
N SER A 48 -1.05 7.40 8.00
CA SER A 48 -1.14 6.96 9.39
C SER A 48 -0.66 8.08 10.30
N THR A 49 -1.50 8.50 11.23
CA THR A 49 -1.10 9.47 12.24
C THR A 49 -0.26 8.80 13.33
N ALA A 50 0.77 9.49 13.82
CA ALA A 50 1.64 9.07 14.92
C ALA A 50 2.47 7.78 14.71
N GLN A 51 2.46 7.19 13.50
CA GLN A 51 3.22 5.97 13.19
C GLN A 51 3.98 6.08 11.85
N PRO A 52 4.89 7.06 11.67
CA PRO A 52 5.61 7.24 10.41
C PRO A 52 6.50 6.04 10.03
N ASN A 53 7.09 5.34 11.01
CA ASN A 53 7.86 4.12 10.79
C ASN A 53 7.01 2.99 10.18
N TYR A 54 5.82 2.76 10.73
CA TYR A 54 4.89 1.74 10.24
C TYR A 54 4.34 2.10 8.85
N SER A 55 3.95 3.35 8.67
CA SER A 55 3.50 3.86 7.36
C SER A 55 4.58 3.72 6.29
N ALA A 56 5.82 4.12 6.60
CA ALA A 56 6.96 3.96 5.70
C ALA A 56 7.25 2.49 5.38
N ALA A 57 7.25 1.61 6.39
CA ALA A 57 7.47 0.18 6.18
C ALA A 57 6.39 -0.44 5.29
N LYS A 58 5.12 -0.14 5.54
CA LYS A 58 3.98 -0.67 4.78
C LYS A 58 3.91 -0.10 3.35
N GLY A 59 4.27 1.17 3.16
CA GLY A 59 4.47 1.77 1.84
C GLY A 59 5.65 1.14 1.10
N GLY A 60 6.76 0.89 1.79
CA GLY A 60 7.92 0.19 1.25
C GLY A 60 7.60 -1.23 0.78
N ILE A 61 6.73 -1.98 1.50
CA ILE A 61 6.26 -3.30 1.07
C ILE A 61 5.48 -3.22 -0.24
N VAL A 62 4.63 -2.22 -0.42
CA VAL A 62 3.90 -2.00 -1.68
C VAL A 62 4.87 -1.79 -2.84
N SER A 63 5.86 -0.92 -2.68
CA SER A 63 6.87 -0.64 -3.72
C SER A 63 7.76 -1.85 -4.00
N LEU A 64 8.17 -2.59 -2.95
CA LEU A 64 8.92 -3.83 -3.08
C LEU A 64 8.13 -4.88 -3.87
N THR A 65 6.84 -5.04 -3.57
CA THR A 65 5.98 -6.00 -4.27
C THR A 65 5.80 -5.64 -5.74
N ARG A 66 5.59 -4.35 -6.06
CA ARG A 66 5.54 -3.89 -7.45
C ARG A 66 6.84 -4.17 -8.20
N SER A 67 7.98 -3.92 -7.58
CA SER A 67 9.29 -4.22 -8.16
C SER A 67 9.46 -5.71 -8.42
N ALA A 68 9.06 -6.57 -7.48
CA ALA A 68 9.07 -8.02 -7.64
C ALA A 68 8.14 -8.47 -8.78
N ALA A 69 6.93 -7.91 -8.86
CA ALA A 69 5.95 -8.19 -9.90
C ALA A 69 6.45 -7.82 -11.30
N MET A 70 7.11 -6.66 -11.45
CA MET A 70 7.70 -6.23 -12.71
C MET A 70 8.88 -7.14 -13.13
N THR A 71 9.71 -7.53 -12.17
CA THR A 71 10.78 -8.50 -12.40
C THR A 71 10.22 -9.86 -12.86
N ALA A 72 9.16 -10.34 -12.19
CA ALA A 72 8.48 -11.58 -12.53
C ALA A 72 7.85 -11.53 -13.92
N ALA A 73 7.16 -10.46 -14.26
CA ALA A 73 6.61 -10.26 -15.61
C ALA A 73 7.70 -10.28 -16.69
N SER A 74 8.84 -9.62 -16.44
CA SER A 74 9.99 -9.64 -17.37
C SER A 74 10.58 -11.04 -17.56
N ILE A 75 10.56 -11.89 -16.53
CA ILE A 75 11.01 -13.30 -16.63
C ILE A 75 10.03 -14.08 -17.50
N SER A 76 8.73 -13.98 -17.22
CA SER A 76 7.69 -14.69 -17.98
C SER A 76 7.67 -14.29 -19.47
N LEU A 77 7.79 -13.00 -19.78
CA LEU A 77 7.88 -12.50 -21.17
C LEU A 77 9.08 -13.02 -21.96
N ARG A 78 10.13 -13.49 -21.27
CA ARG A 78 11.31 -14.12 -21.87
C ARG A 78 11.22 -15.65 -21.90
N GLY A 79 10.04 -16.22 -21.69
CA GLY A 79 9.81 -17.66 -21.68
C GLY A 79 10.19 -18.38 -20.38
N GLY A 80 10.45 -17.62 -19.31
CA GLY A 80 10.68 -18.18 -17.98
C GLY A 80 9.38 -18.53 -17.24
N PRO A 81 9.49 -19.04 -16.00
CA PRO A 81 8.34 -19.48 -15.22
C PRO A 81 7.38 -18.33 -14.87
N ALA A 82 6.11 -18.66 -14.77
CA ALA A 82 5.07 -17.72 -14.36
C ALA A 82 5.17 -17.43 -12.85
N ILE A 83 5.60 -16.23 -12.51
CA ILE A 83 5.67 -15.74 -11.14
C ILE A 83 4.82 -14.47 -11.05
N ASN A 84 4.06 -14.33 -9.99
CA ASN A 84 3.34 -13.08 -9.69
C ASN A 84 3.62 -12.60 -8.27
N ALA A 85 3.34 -11.32 -8.01
CA ALA A 85 3.47 -10.72 -6.70
C ALA A 85 2.38 -9.67 -6.47
N ASN A 86 1.66 -9.79 -5.36
CA ASN A 86 0.56 -8.92 -4.99
C ASN A 86 0.66 -8.49 -3.53
N CYS A 87 -0.08 -7.45 -3.14
CA CYS A 87 -0.22 -7.01 -1.76
C CYS A 87 -1.63 -7.21 -1.24
N LEU A 88 -1.73 -7.54 0.05
CA LEU A 88 -2.96 -7.53 0.81
C LEU A 88 -2.84 -6.54 1.98
N ALA A 89 -3.82 -5.67 2.12
CA ALA A 89 -3.99 -4.73 3.23
C ALA A 89 -5.18 -5.18 4.09
N PRO A 90 -4.98 -6.06 5.07
CA PRO A 90 -6.05 -6.57 5.90
C PRO A 90 -6.46 -5.58 6.98
N THR A 91 -7.74 -5.56 7.33
CA THR A 91 -8.25 -4.93 8.54
C THR A 91 -9.19 -5.90 9.24
N ALA A 92 -8.81 -6.36 10.40
CA ALA A 92 -9.57 -7.31 11.20
C ALA A 92 -9.55 -6.93 12.68
N ARG A 93 -10.59 -7.31 13.41
CA ARG A 93 -10.64 -7.13 14.85
C ARG A 93 -9.68 -8.11 15.53
N THR A 94 -8.75 -7.56 16.27
CA THR A 94 -7.74 -8.30 17.01
C THR A 94 -7.47 -7.60 18.33
N ARG A 95 -6.77 -8.23 19.24
CA ARG A 95 -6.30 -7.57 20.48
C ARG A 95 -5.54 -6.27 20.25
N MET A 96 -4.92 -6.10 19.07
CA MET A 96 -4.22 -4.87 18.70
C MET A 96 -5.18 -3.74 18.34
N SER A 97 -6.38 -4.06 17.86
CA SER A 97 -7.42 -3.07 17.48
C SER A 97 -8.37 -2.72 18.61
N ASP A 98 -8.38 -3.45 19.73
CA ASP A 98 -9.32 -3.25 20.84
C ASP A 98 -9.13 -1.88 21.55
N ASN A 99 -7.94 -1.28 21.46
CA ASN A 99 -7.61 0.00 22.10
C ASN A 99 -7.50 1.17 21.11
N VAL A 100 -8.01 1.03 19.89
CA VAL A 100 -8.00 2.14 18.93
C VAL A 100 -9.15 3.09 19.29
N PRO A 101 -8.87 4.41 19.47
CA PRO A 101 -9.83 5.36 20.05
C PRO A 101 -10.97 5.77 19.09
N PHE A 102 -11.06 5.18 17.91
CA PHE A 102 -12.12 5.46 16.94
C PHE A 102 -12.71 4.19 16.38
N ALA A 103 -14.01 4.21 16.16
CA ALA A 103 -14.69 3.13 15.45
C ALA A 103 -14.28 3.13 13.97
N PHE A 104 -13.78 2.00 13.48
CA PHE A 104 -13.56 1.75 12.08
C PHE A 104 -14.15 0.39 11.69
N GLU A 105 -14.50 0.25 10.43
CA GLU A 105 -15.03 -1.00 9.91
C GLU A 105 -13.99 -2.12 10.12
N THR A 106 -14.40 -3.18 10.78
CA THR A 106 -13.57 -4.37 11.01
C THR A 106 -14.36 -5.63 10.68
N GLY A 107 -13.64 -6.69 10.29
CA GLY A 107 -14.16 -8.04 10.20
C GLY A 107 -13.43 -8.97 11.18
N ASP A 108 -13.71 -10.23 11.08
CA ASP A 108 -12.98 -11.25 11.83
C ASP A 108 -11.68 -11.62 11.08
N PRO A 109 -10.63 -12.10 11.77
CA PRO A 109 -9.37 -12.49 11.12
C PRO A 109 -9.56 -13.53 10.01
N GLU A 110 -10.53 -14.41 10.14
CA GLU A 110 -10.87 -15.46 9.18
C GLU A 110 -11.35 -14.91 7.83
N ASP A 111 -11.94 -13.71 7.81
CA ASP A 111 -12.43 -13.06 6.58
C ASP A 111 -11.27 -12.71 5.61
N ILE A 112 -10.04 -12.65 6.11
CA ILE A 112 -8.86 -12.32 5.31
C ILE A 112 -8.37 -13.51 4.48
N ALA A 113 -8.50 -14.72 5.02
CA ALA A 113 -7.92 -15.93 4.45
C ALA A 113 -8.40 -16.25 3.02
N PRO A 114 -9.69 -16.13 2.66
CA PRO A 114 -10.15 -16.44 1.32
C PRO A 114 -9.44 -15.65 0.21
N MET A 115 -9.23 -14.36 0.41
CA MET A 115 -8.53 -13.53 -0.57
C MET A 115 -7.03 -13.88 -0.66
N ALA A 116 -6.40 -14.18 0.46
CA ALA A 116 -5.01 -14.64 0.48
C ALA A 116 -4.85 -15.97 -0.26
N ILE A 117 -5.76 -16.93 -0.02
CA ILE A 117 -5.77 -18.24 -0.70
C ILE A 117 -5.97 -18.05 -2.21
N TYR A 118 -6.92 -17.21 -2.63
CA TYR A 118 -7.15 -16.92 -4.05
C TYR A 118 -5.88 -16.37 -4.72
N LEU A 119 -5.24 -15.36 -4.15
CA LEU A 119 -4.03 -14.74 -4.72
C LEU A 119 -2.81 -15.66 -4.75
N LEU A 120 -2.77 -16.69 -3.91
CA LEU A 120 -1.68 -17.67 -3.85
C LEU A 120 -2.00 -18.96 -4.63
N SER A 121 -3.24 -19.14 -5.11
CA SER A 121 -3.67 -20.31 -5.87
C SER A 121 -3.45 -20.15 -7.37
N ASP A 122 -3.65 -21.22 -8.12
CA ASP A 122 -3.61 -21.20 -9.58
C ASP A 122 -4.70 -20.32 -10.19
N GLN A 123 -5.84 -20.12 -9.51
CA GLN A 123 -6.90 -19.23 -9.96
C GLN A 123 -6.50 -17.75 -9.93
N GLY A 124 -5.57 -17.37 -9.06
CA GLY A 124 -5.05 -16.01 -8.95
C GLY A 124 -3.81 -15.73 -9.80
N ARG A 125 -3.38 -16.65 -10.65
CA ARG A 125 -2.13 -16.54 -11.42
C ARG A 125 -2.05 -15.33 -12.33
N ASP A 126 -3.16 -14.90 -12.89
CA ASP A 126 -3.23 -13.74 -13.80
C ASP A 126 -3.24 -12.40 -13.04
N VAL A 127 -3.40 -12.45 -11.72
CA VAL A 127 -3.36 -11.25 -10.88
C VAL A 127 -1.92 -10.92 -10.54
N ASN A 128 -1.44 -9.75 -10.97
CA ASN A 128 -0.06 -9.33 -10.73
C ASN A 128 0.03 -7.82 -10.42
N ALA A 129 0.92 -7.44 -9.54
CA ALA A 129 1.18 -6.08 -9.10
C ALA A 129 -0.02 -5.36 -8.47
N GLN A 130 -1.03 -6.09 -8.01
CA GLN A 130 -2.23 -5.50 -7.43
C GLN A 130 -2.12 -5.35 -5.91
N ILE A 131 -2.88 -4.40 -5.39
CA ILE A 131 -3.02 -4.18 -3.95
C ILE A 131 -4.51 -4.29 -3.63
N TYR A 132 -4.85 -5.21 -2.74
CA TYR A 132 -6.22 -5.38 -2.28
C TYR A 132 -6.33 -5.06 -0.80
N SER A 133 -7.46 -4.48 -0.38
CA SER A 133 -7.84 -4.45 1.03
C SER A 133 -9.00 -5.39 1.28
N VAL A 134 -8.98 -6.03 2.44
CA VAL A 134 -10.06 -6.88 2.94
C VAL A 134 -10.46 -6.42 4.32
N VAL A 135 -11.74 -6.13 4.48
CA VAL A 135 -12.35 -5.68 5.74
C VAL A 135 -13.69 -6.38 5.88
N GLY A 136 -13.77 -7.42 6.69
CA GLY A 136 -14.96 -8.26 6.78
C GLY A 136 -15.39 -8.75 5.40
N ARG A 137 -16.61 -8.43 4.99
CA ARG A 137 -17.18 -8.83 3.69
C ARG A 137 -16.77 -7.97 2.51
N ARG A 138 -16.04 -6.89 2.75
CA ARG A 138 -15.63 -5.94 1.70
C ARG A 138 -14.22 -6.25 1.21
N ILE A 139 -14.09 -6.42 -0.11
CA ILE A 139 -12.81 -6.50 -0.82
C ILE A 139 -12.73 -5.30 -1.77
N SER A 140 -11.63 -4.58 -1.76
CA SER A 140 -11.40 -3.43 -2.62
C SER A 140 -10.02 -3.52 -3.27
N VAL A 141 -9.88 -3.01 -4.49
CA VAL A 141 -8.59 -2.84 -5.15
C VAL A 141 -8.13 -1.40 -5.03
N TRP A 142 -6.85 -1.18 -4.79
CA TRP A 142 -6.24 0.14 -4.74
C TRP A 142 -5.84 0.62 -6.12
N ASN A 143 -5.98 1.92 -6.34
CA ASN A 143 -5.50 2.56 -7.57
C ASN A 143 -3.98 2.42 -7.71
N GLN A 144 -3.52 2.25 -8.96
CA GLN A 144 -2.09 2.21 -9.27
C GLN A 144 -1.59 3.65 -9.48
N PRO A 145 -0.49 4.06 -8.81
CA PRO A 145 0.08 5.37 -9.05
C PRO A 145 0.66 5.46 -10.46
N ARG A 146 0.28 6.50 -11.18
CA ARG A 146 0.82 6.88 -12.48
C ARG A 146 0.75 8.39 -12.64
N GLU A 147 1.60 8.93 -13.48
CA GLU A 147 1.45 10.33 -13.91
C GLU A 147 0.14 10.48 -14.68
N ILE A 148 -0.71 11.41 -14.24
CA ILE A 148 -2.03 11.65 -14.82
C ILE A 148 -2.10 12.98 -15.58
N ARG A 149 -1.19 13.90 -15.29
CA ARG A 149 -1.03 15.19 -15.95
C ARG A 149 0.45 15.55 -16.03
N THR A 150 0.82 16.22 -17.09
CA THR A 150 2.21 16.67 -17.33
C THR A 150 2.18 18.08 -17.86
N MET A 151 3.10 18.92 -17.45
CA MET A 151 3.39 20.21 -18.08
C MET A 151 4.84 20.26 -18.52
N TYR A 152 5.11 21.02 -19.56
CA TYR A 152 6.44 21.20 -20.12
C TYR A 152 6.88 22.64 -20.00
N SER A 153 8.16 22.87 -19.74
CA SER A 153 8.73 24.21 -19.82
C SER A 153 8.58 24.76 -21.24
N PRO A 154 8.20 26.04 -21.40
CA PRO A 154 8.22 26.69 -22.69
C PRO A 154 9.64 26.87 -23.24
N ASP A 155 10.63 26.90 -22.36
CA ASP A 155 12.06 27.04 -22.66
C ASP A 155 12.84 25.75 -22.32
N GLU A 156 14.18 25.78 -22.39
CA GLU A 156 15.01 24.58 -22.12
C GLU A 156 14.98 24.12 -20.66
N ALA A 157 14.69 25.02 -19.71
CA ALA A 157 14.69 24.75 -18.28
C ALA A 157 13.57 25.52 -17.57
N TRP A 158 13.09 24.97 -16.45
CA TRP A 158 12.12 25.64 -15.59
C TRP A 158 12.76 26.70 -14.71
N THR A 159 12.09 27.85 -14.58
CA THR A 159 12.33 28.81 -13.50
C THR A 159 11.26 28.68 -12.41
N PRO A 160 11.55 29.06 -11.14
CA PRO A 160 10.54 29.07 -10.07
C PRO A 160 9.32 29.94 -10.43
N GLU A 161 9.52 31.04 -11.12
CA GLU A 161 8.48 32.00 -11.53
C GLU A 161 7.54 31.37 -12.56
N GLU A 162 8.07 30.65 -13.54
CA GLU A 162 7.27 29.91 -14.53
C GLU A 162 6.44 28.82 -13.86
N ILE A 163 7.04 28.03 -12.94
CA ILE A 163 6.31 27.02 -12.18
C ILE A 163 5.17 27.68 -11.38
N ALA A 164 5.45 28.78 -10.68
CA ALA A 164 4.44 29.48 -9.88
C ALA A 164 3.27 29.99 -10.71
N SER A 165 3.52 30.42 -11.96
CA SER A 165 2.48 30.91 -12.86
C SER A 165 1.66 29.80 -13.52
N MET A 166 2.31 28.69 -13.89
CA MET A 166 1.69 27.64 -14.71
C MET A 166 1.07 26.51 -13.89
N LEU A 167 1.70 26.08 -12.79
CA LEU A 167 1.28 24.93 -12.01
C LEU A 167 -0.18 25.02 -11.50
N PRO A 168 -0.67 26.17 -10.99
CA PRO A 168 -2.03 26.27 -10.48
C PRO A 168 -3.13 25.98 -11.51
N ASN A 169 -2.83 26.23 -12.79
CA ASN A 169 -3.79 26.11 -13.89
C ASN A 169 -3.56 24.84 -14.75
N THR A 170 -2.56 24.04 -14.44
CA THR A 170 -2.18 22.86 -15.24
C THR A 170 -2.20 21.56 -14.44
N ILE A 171 -1.23 21.36 -13.58
CA ILE A 171 -1.01 20.08 -12.86
C ILE A 171 -1.31 20.14 -11.36
N LYS A 172 -1.75 21.29 -10.81
CA LYS A 172 -2.15 21.37 -9.42
C LYS A 172 -3.21 20.31 -9.14
N GLN A 173 -2.96 19.49 -8.14
CA GLN A 173 -3.89 18.43 -7.74
C GLN A 173 -5.05 19.01 -6.91
N GLU A 174 -6.15 18.26 -6.93
CA GLU A 174 -7.23 18.41 -5.96
C GLU A 174 -6.71 18.23 -4.53
N PRO A 175 -7.40 18.75 -3.51
CA PRO A 175 -7.08 18.50 -2.11
C PRO A 175 -6.91 17.01 -1.83
N ASN A 176 -6.03 16.67 -0.90
CA ASN A 176 -5.77 15.28 -0.56
C ASN A 176 -6.98 14.72 0.23
N PRO A 177 -7.71 13.71 -0.29
CA PRO A 177 -8.92 13.20 0.35
C PRO A 177 -8.69 12.67 1.77
N PHE A 178 -7.47 12.24 2.10
CA PHE A 178 -7.14 11.80 3.47
C PHE A 178 -7.04 12.98 4.43
N ILE A 179 -6.63 14.16 3.97
CA ILE A 179 -6.61 15.39 4.78
C ILE A 179 -8.05 15.87 5.00
N ASP A 180 -8.86 15.89 3.96
CA ASP A 180 -10.28 16.27 4.05
C ASP A 180 -11.05 15.35 5.01
N ASP A 181 -10.80 14.04 4.96
CA ASP A 181 -11.36 13.05 5.88
C ASP A 181 -10.90 13.29 7.33
N LEU A 182 -9.63 13.62 7.53
CA LEU A 182 -9.08 13.93 8.85
C LEU A 182 -9.73 15.18 9.43
N GLU A 183 -9.84 16.26 8.64
CA GLU A 183 -10.49 17.49 9.06
C GLU A 183 -11.97 17.27 9.43
N ARG A 184 -12.68 16.47 8.63
CA ARG A 184 -14.07 16.12 8.92
C ARG A 184 -14.20 15.40 10.25
N ARG A 185 -13.38 14.37 10.50
CA ARG A 185 -13.38 13.61 11.76
C ARG A 185 -13.03 14.48 12.96
N MET A 186 -12.09 15.39 12.84
CA MET A 186 -11.74 16.33 13.91
C MET A 186 -12.93 17.24 14.25
N LYS A 187 -13.63 17.78 13.26
CA LYS A 187 -14.83 18.59 13.46
C LYS A 187 -15.97 17.81 14.12
N GLU A 188 -16.16 16.54 13.75
CA GLU A 188 -17.16 15.65 14.37
C GLU A 188 -16.85 15.36 15.85
N MET A 189 -15.57 15.15 16.18
CA MET A 189 -15.13 14.95 17.56
C MET A 189 -15.36 16.22 18.42
N GLU A 190 -14.99 17.39 17.91
CA GLU A 190 -15.23 18.68 18.61
C GLU A 190 -16.72 18.99 18.80
N ALA A 191 -17.57 18.56 17.86
CA ALA A 191 -19.01 18.75 17.95
C ALA A 191 -19.66 17.77 18.96
N GLY A 192 -19.15 16.53 19.03
CA GLY A 192 -19.61 15.52 19.99
C GLY A 192 -19.27 15.85 21.44
N ASP A 193 -18.13 16.48 21.69
CA ASP A 193 -17.67 16.88 23.02
C ASP A 193 -18.52 18.07 23.59
N LYS A 194 -19.08 18.90 22.70
CA LYS A 194 -19.96 20.02 23.07
C LYS A 194 -21.40 19.62 23.33
N SER A 195 -21.82 18.40 23.07
CA SER A 195 -23.18 17.89 23.29
C SER A 195 -23.31 17.03 24.55
N GLY A 196 -22.23 16.89 25.33
CA GLY A 196 -22.16 16.10 26.55
C GLY A 196 -22.15 16.90 27.86
N ASP A 197 -22.36 18.24 27.84
CA ASP A 197 -22.52 19.10 29.03
C ASP A 197 -23.98 19.46 29.27
#